data_4e56f0e446941d3c533cb690016b856b
#
_entry.id   4e56f0e446941d3c533cb690016b856b
#
_cell.length_a   1.000
_cell.length_b   1.000
_cell.length_c   1.000
_cell.angle_alpha   90.00
_cell.angle_beta   90.00
_cell.angle_gamma   90.00
#
_symmetry.space_group_name_H-M   'P 1'
#
loop_
_entity.id
_entity.type
_entity.pdbx_description
1 polymer ?
#
loop_
_entity_poly.entity_id
_entity_poly.type
_entity_poly.pdbx_seq_one_letter_code
_entity_poly.pdbx_strand_id
1 'polypeptide(L)'
;MRETKISIVVPVYNAEKELQRCVDSIFRQSFSNWELLLIDDGSRDSSSALCDRLGAQDTRVRVWHKENGGVSSARNLGICKAEGEYLFFTDSDDTLFPDTLATLYQKAKVSGADLSVCGFTYLVEQTKECVDNLPEKAFCGGGKEYLEERFLSDFQREFFNPPWNKLIRRELLLENDIRFGEEFAICEDMAFSMQVLEKSKGICVVPESLYCYHYKEAENLVNRFHENYYEALLYFRDRTWQCFRTLQAKQELYAEVNACFVGKSLMYLHKIYRDSGYEETRKYAELKRIGGSLPLQNALREYRATGKRRLLRELLLHKKFRLLDSLYRWR
;
A
#
# COMPACT_ATOMS: atom_id res chain seq x y z
N MET A 1 -20.47 18.14 22.32
CA MET A 1 -20.32 16.94 21.44
C MET A 1 -19.05 16.24 21.89
N ARG A 2 -19.02 14.90 21.98
CA ARG A 2 -17.75 14.19 22.22
C ARG A 2 -16.87 14.36 20.98
N GLU A 3 -15.65 14.79 21.16
CA GLU A 3 -14.66 14.88 20.08
C GLU A 3 -14.40 13.49 19.50
N THR A 4 -14.60 13.31 18.18
CA THR A 4 -14.34 12.04 17.49
C THR A 4 -12.87 11.66 17.60
N LYS A 5 -12.56 10.42 17.95
CA LYS A 5 -11.17 9.97 18.15
C LYS A 5 -10.60 9.28 16.94
N ILE A 6 -11.38 8.49 16.23
CA ILE A 6 -10.91 7.76 15.04
C ILE A 6 -11.88 8.00 13.88
N SER A 7 -11.37 8.43 12.74
CA SER A 7 -12.07 8.40 11.46
C SER A 7 -11.64 7.17 10.67
N ILE A 8 -12.59 6.31 10.34
CA ILE A 8 -12.36 5.12 9.52
C ILE A 8 -12.77 5.47 8.09
N VAL A 9 -11.84 5.38 7.15
CA VAL A 9 -12.05 5.70 5.74
C VAL A 9 -12.15 4.42 4.93
N VAL A 10 -13.28 4.22 4.26
CA VAL A 10 -13.55 3.07 3.40
C VAL A 10 -13.80 3.57 1.98
N PRO A 11 -12.84 3.41 1.05
CA PRO A 11 -13.11 3.61 -0.37
C PRO A 11 -14.02 2.50 -0.88
N VAL A 12 -15.07 2.85 -1.60
CA VAL A 12 -16.06 1.90 -2.12
C VAL A 12 -16.15 2.03 -3.63
N TYR A 13 -15.94 0.92 -4.34
CA TYR A 13 -16.16 0.85 -5.79
C TYR A 13 -16.57 -0.56 -6.19
N ASN A 14 -17.81 -0.75 -6.61
CA ASN A 14 -18.40 -2.04 -7.02
C ASN A 14 -18.17 -3.15 -5.98
N ALA A 15 -18.56 -2.88 -4.73
CA ALA A 15 -18.37 -3.76 -3.56
C ALA A 15 -19.71 -4.21 -2.94
N GLU A 16 -20.77 -4.33 -3.71
CA GLU A 16 -22.12 -4.65 -3.22
C GLU A 16 -22.20 -5.94 -2.40
N LYS A 17 -21.29 -6.89 -2.64
CA LYS A 17 -21.27 -8.20 -1.98
C LYS A 17 -20.50 -8.19 -0.66
N GLU A 18 -19.45 -7.36 -0.55
CA GLU A 18 -18.47 -7.37 0.53
C GLU A 18 -18.70 -6.26 1.56
N LEU A 19 -19.17 -5.09 1.11
CA LEU A 19 -19.27 -3.87 1.92
C LEU A 19 -20.05 -4.06 3.23
N GLN A 20 -21.13 -4.84 3.22
CA GLN A 20 -21.91 -5.10 4.43
C GLN A 20 -21.05 -5.83 5.49
N ARG A 21 -20.28 -6.84 5.08
CA ARG A 21 -19.37 -7.60 5.95
C ARG A 21 -18.29 -6.69 6.56
N CYS A 22 -17.71 -5.82 5.73
CA CYS A 22 -16.71 -4.84 6.17
C CYS A 22 -17.31 -3.94 7.27
N VAL A 23 -18.44 -3.30 6.99
CA VAL A 23 -19.11 -2.37 7.94
C VAL A 23 -19.56 -3.07 9.21
N ASP A 24 -20.08 -4.29 9.11
CA ASP A 24 -20.43 -5.10 10.29
C ASP A 24 -19.23 -5.36 11.20
N SER A 25 -18.02 -5.53 10.64
CA SER A 25 -16.80 -5.69 11.43
C SER A 25 -16.40 -4.41 12.16
N ILE A 26 -16.68 -3.24 11.59
CA ILE A 26 -16.48 -1.94 12.20
C ILE A 26 -17.49 -1.70 13.32
N PHE A 27 -18.76 -2.05 13.12
CA PHE A 27 -19.78 -1.93 14.15
C PHE A 27 -19.53 -2.83 15.38
N ARG A 28 -18.83 -3.95 15.19
CA ARG A 28 -18.42 -4.87 16.28
C ARG A 28 -17.15 -4.46 17.02
N GLN A 29 -16.53 -3.30 16.68
CA GLN A 29 -15.34 -2.82 17.40
C GLN A 29 -15.64 -2.52 18.87
N SER A 30 -14.77 -2.99 19.76
CA SER A 30 -14.85 -2.69 21.21
C SER A 30 -14.63 -1.21 21.52
N PHE A 31 -13.94 -0.48 20.67
CA PHE A 31 -13.78 0.98 20.73
C PHE A 31 -14.95 1.67 20.02
N SER A 32 -15.73 2.49 20.72
CA SER A 32 -16.97 3.06 20.18
C SER A 32 -16.89 4.52 19.69
N ASN A 33 -15.79 5.24 20.02
CA ASN A 33 -15.64 6.66 19.67
C ASN A 33 -14.97 6.84 18.30
N TRP A 34 -15.71 6.45 17.26
CA TRP A 34 -15.29 6.55 15.85
C TRP A 34 -16.40 7.16 14.99
N GLU A 35 -16.00 7.67 13.83
CA GLU A 35 -16.85 7.93 12.68
C GLU A 35 -16.42 7.02 11.52
N LEU A 36 -17.35 6.65 10.65
CA LEU A 36 -17.11 5.87 9.44
C LEU A 36 -17.41 6.73 8.21
N LEU A 37 -16.43 6.87 7.34
CA LEU A 37 -16.51 7.61 6.09
C LEU A 37 -16.56 6.62 4.93
N LEU A 38 -17.74 6.39 4.35
CA LEU A 38 -17.93 5.61 3.14
C LEU A 38 -17.76 6.55 1.93
N ILE A 39 -16.72 6.32 1.15
CA ILE A 39 -16.40 7.15 -0.03
C ILE A 39 -16.69 6.32 -1.28
N ASP A 40 -17.89 6.48 -1.82
CA ASP A 40 -18.28 5.82 -3.06
C ASP A 40 -17.64 6.52 -4.27
N ASP A 41 -16.72 5.83 -4.90
CA ASP A 41 -15.92 6.29 -6.04
C ASP A 41 -16.65 6.02 -7.38
N GLY A 42 -17.95 6.35 -7.45
CA GLY A 42 -18.75 6.22 -8.66
C GLY A 42 -19.08 4.78 -9.01
N SER A 43 -19.52 3.99 -8.02
CA SER A 43 -19.94 2.59 -8.23
C SER A 43 -21.08 2.48 -9.26
N ARG A 44 -21.07 1.37 -10.01
CA ARG A 44 -22.05 1.07 -11.06
C ARG A 44 -22.99 -0.07 -10.70
N ASP A 45 -22.74 -0.70 -9.55
CA ASP A 45 -23.59 -1.74 -8.94
C ASP A 45 -24.43 -1.16 -7.80
N SER A 46 -24.95 -1.99 -6.90
CA SER A 46 -25.79 -1.56 -5.78
C SER A 46 -25.01 -0.95 -4.59
N SER A 47 -23.69 -0.77 -4.69
CA SER A 47 -22.83 -0.26 -3.61
C SER A 47 -23.24 1.14 -3.15
N SER A 48 -23.55 2.05 -4.07
CA SER A 48 -24.00 3.40 -3.74
C SER A 48 -25.26 3.40 -2.87
N ALA A 49 -26.28 2.64 -3.27
CA ALA A 49 -27.52 2.50 -2.50
C ALA A 49 -27.29 1.78 -1.15
N LEU A 50 -26.31 0.87 -1.08
CA LEU A 50 -25.91 0.23 0.18
C LEU A 50 -25.23 1.22 1.13
N CYS A 51 -24.35 2.09 0.64
CA CYS A 51 -23.75 3.16 1.42
C CYS A 51 -24.82 4.06 2.05
N ASP A 52 -25.82 4.51 1.27
CA ASP A 52 -26.93 5.35 1.77
C ASP A 52 -27.74 4.65 2.84
N ARG A 53 -28.03 3.36 2.68
CA ARG A 53 -28.75 2.58 3.73
C ARG A 53 -27.94 2.50 5.02
N LEU A 54 -26.64 2.25 4.93
CA LEU A 54 -25.75 2.19 6.09
C LEU A 54 -25.64 3.55 6.78
N GLY A 55 -25.54 4.64 6.03
CA GLY A 55 -25.55 6.01 6.56
C GLY A 55 -26.86 6.38 7.26
N ALA A 56 -27.99 5.85 6.81
CA ALA A 56 -29.29 6.05 7.45
C ALA A 56 -29.48 5.24 8.75
N GLN A 57 -28.71 4.17 8.96
CA GLN A 57 -28.83 3.28 10.13
C GLN A 57 -28.05 3.79 11.34
N ASP A 58 -26.94 4.48 11.17
CA ASP A 58 -26.07 4.93 12.26
C ASP A 58 -25.53 6.34 11.96
N THR A 59 -25.76 7.28 12.86
CA THR A 59 -25.34 8.69 12.72
C THR A 59 -23.83 8.88 12.70
N ARG A 60 -23.04 7.87 13.08
CA ARG A 60 -21.59 7.87 12.97
C ARG A 60 -21.10 7.56 11.55
N VAL A 61 -21.98 7.07 10.68
CA VAL A 61 -21.68 6.76 9.28
C VAL A 61 -22.00 7.95 8.41
N ARG A 62 -21.01 8.42 7.67
CA ARG A 62 -21.12 9.56 6.75
C ARG A 62 -20.75 9.05 5.34
N VAL A 63 -21.54 9.43 4.35
CA VAL A 63 -21.41 8.95 2.97
C VAL A 63 -21.07 10.09 2.04
N TRP A 64 -20.17 9.85 1.10
CA TRP A 64 -19.85 10.75 -0.01
C TRP A 64 -19.83 9.97 -1.31
N HIS A 65 -20.55 10.47 -2.31
CA HIS A 65 -20.50 9.99 -3.68
C HIS A 65 -19.66 10.93 -4.53
N LYS A 66 -18.79 10.40 -5.36
CA LYS A 66 -17.96 11.16 -6.29
C LYS A 66 -17.87 10.46 -7.65
N GLU A 67 -17.47 11.18 -8.67
CA GLU A 67 -17.07 10.57 -9.93
C GLU A 67 -15.84 9.66 -9.73
N ASN A 68 -15.79 8.56 -10.47
CA ASN A 68 -14.68 7.60 -10.34
C ASN A 68 -13.33 8.26 -10.64
N GLY A 69 -12.44 8.21 -9.66
CA GLY A 69 -11.08 8.75 -9.72
C GLY A 69 -10.04 7.77 -9.17
N GLY A 70 -10.47 6.56 -8.82
CA GLY A 70 -9.61 5.52 -8.26
C GLY A 70 -9.47 5.59 -6.73
N VAL A 71 -8.93 4.50 -6.17
CA VAL A 71 -8.83 4.29 -4.72
C VAL A 71 -8.06 5.40 -4.00
N SER A 72 -6.98 5.91 -4.60
CA SER A 72 -6.18 7.03 -4.06
C SER A 72 -7.03 8.30 -3.90
N SER A 73 -7.83 8.62 -4.93
CA SER A 73 -8.71 9.79 -4.91
C SER A 73 -9.80 9.67 -3.84
N ALA A 74 -10.38 8.48 -3.68
CA ALA A 74 -11.36 8.20 -2.62
C ALA A 74 -10.72 8.31 -1.23
N ARG A 75 -9.54 7.70 -1.00
CA ARG A 75 -8.81 7.82 0.27
C ARG A 75 -8.44 9.27 0.58
N ASN A 76 -8.00 10.04 -0.41
CA ASN A 76 -7.67 11.47 -0.26
C ASN A 76 -8.89 12.31 0.12
N LEU A 77 -10.06 12.05 -0.47
CA LEU A 77 -11.31 12.68 -0.05
C LEU A 77 -11.64 12.33 1.40
N GLY A 78 -11.45 11.07 1.81
CA GLY A 78 -11.60 10.61 3.19
C GLY A 78 -10.70 11.38 4.16
N ILE A 79 -9.42 11.59 3.83
CA ILE A 79 -8.49 12.41 4.62
C ILE A 79 -9.04 13.83 4.83
N CYS A 80 -9.57 14.44 3.77
CA CYS A 80 -10.12 15.79 3.82
C CYS A 80 -11.41 15.89 4.65
N LYS A 81 -12.23 14.84 4.68
CA LYS A 81 -13.54 14.81 5.35
C LYS A 81 -13.49 14.31 6.80
N ALA A 82 -12.38 13.68 7.18
CA ALA A 82 -12.17 13.15 8.52
C ALA A 82 -12.13 14.24 9.59
N GLU A 83 -12.77 13.97 10.75
CA GLU A 83 -12.82 14.86 11.93
C GLU A 83 -12.11 14.25 13.14
N GLY A 84 -11.76 12.95 13.08
CA GLY A 84 -11.10 12.24 14.16
C GLY A 84 -9.67 12.71 14.42
N GLU A 85 -9.20 12.44 15.62
CA GLU A 85 -7.79 12.67 16.03
C GLU A 85 -6.84 11.79 15.24
N TYR A 86 -7.28 10.56 14.92
CA TYR A 86 -6.56 9.59 14.11
C TYR A 86 -7.38 9.15 12.91
N LEU A 87 -6.69 8.71 11.84
CA LEU A 87 -7.29 8.03 10.71
C LEU A 87 -6.91 6.55 10.70
N PHE A 88 -7.87 5.73 10.28
CA PHE A 88 -7.69 4.33 9.94
C PHE A 88 -8.29 4.08 8.56
N PHE A 89 -7.54 3.42 7.67
CA PHE A 89 -8.06 3.01 6.36
C PHE A 89 -8.45 1.54 6.41
N THR A 90 -9.49 1.17 5.67
CA THR A 90 -9.81 -0.25 5.42
C THR A 90 -10.42 -0.38 4.04
N ASP A 91 -10.10 -1.45 3.32
CA ASP A 91 -10.70 -1.71 2.02
C ASP A 91 -12.11 -2.32 2.21
N SER A 92 -13.01 -2.06 1.25
CA SER A 92 -14.44 -2.40 1.36
C SER A 92 -14.72 -3.91 1.35
N ASP A 93 -13.74 -4.73 0.99
CA ASP A 93 -13.82 -6.18 0.94
C ASP A 93 -13.11 -6.89 2.12
N ASP A 94 -12.49 -6.14 3.03
CA ASP A 94 -11.76 -6.65 4.19
C ASP A 94 -12.55 -6.54 5.49
N THR A 95 -11.99 -7.08 6.59
CA THR A 95 -12.61 -7.02 7.92
C THR A 95 -11.60 -6.72 9.02
N LEU A 96 -12.09 -6.10 10.10
CA LEU A 96 -11.31 -5.84 11.31
C LEU A 96 -11.62 -6.88 12.38
N PHE A 97 -10.60 -7.29 13.16
CA PHE A 97 -10.82 -8.03 14.39
C PHE A 97 -11.43 -7.10 15.48
N PRO A 98 -12.17 -7.65 16.48
CA PRO A 98 -12.97 -6.82 17.40
C PRO A 98 -12.22 -5.74 18.17
N ASP A 99 -10.93 -5.95 18.48
CA ASP A 99 -10.13 -5.04 19.32
C ASP A 99 -9.13 -4.18 18.53
N THR A 100 -9.24 -4.15 17.19
CA THR A 100 -8.30 -3.44 16.30
C THR A 100 -8.15 -1.98 16.70
N LEU A 101 -9.27 -1.25 16.74
CA LEU A 101 -9.24 0.18 17.01
C LEU A 101 -8.82 0.49 18.45
N ALA A 102 -9.29 -0.30 19.42
CA ALA A 102 -8.94 -0.13 20.83
C ALA A 102 -7.43 -0.31 21.05
N THR A 103 -6.86 -1.39 20.51
CA THR A 103 -5.45 -1.72 20.68
C THR A 103 -4.56 -0.67 20.04
N LEU A 104 -4.80 -0.32 18.76
CA LEU A 104 -4.00 0.67 18.06
C LEU A 104 -4.08 2.07 18.71
N TYR A 105 -5.29 2.49 19.09
CA TYR A 105 -5.50 3.78 19.76
C TYR A 105 -4.81 3.85 21.12
N GLN A 106 -4.94 2.81 21.94
CA GLN A 106 -4.27 2.75 23.23
C GLN A 106 -2.74 2.82 23.08
N LYS A 107 -2.16 2.08 22.13
CA LYS A 107 -0.72 2.11 21.86
C LYS A 107 -0.26 3.51 21.42
N ALA A 108 -0.97 4.13 20.48
CA ALA A 108 -0.68 5.50 20.05
C ALA A 108 -0.72 6.50 21.20
N LYS A 109 -1.76 6.43 22.07
CA LYS A 109 -1.93 7.37 23.19
C LYS A 109 -0.88 7.18 24.29
N VAL A 110 -0.57 5.94 24.65
CA VAL A 110 0.40 5.65 25.73
C VAL A 110 1.82 6.03 25.31
N SER A 111 2.18 5.79 24.05
CA SER A 111 3.53 6.11 23.53
C SER A 111 3.68 7.54 23.01
N GLY A 112 2.57 8.26 22.78
CA GLY A 112 2.58 9.53 22.05
C GLY A 112 2.91 9.41 20.56
N ALA A 113 2.86 8.19 20.01
CA ALA A 113 3.22 7.93 18.61
C ALA A 113 2.20 8.53 17.62
N ASP A 114 2.70 9.00 16.49
CA ASP A 114 1.87 9.48 15.39
C ASP A 114 1.37 8.34 14.51
N LEU A 115 2.04 7.16 14.60
CA LEU A 115 1.76 5.99 13.79
C LEU A 115 1.75 4.73 14.66
N SER A 116 0.64 3.98 14.65
CA SER A 116 0.58 2.62 15.20
C SER A 116 0.29 1.64 14.08
N VAL A 117 1.02 0.51 14.04
CA VAL A 117 0.96 -0.50 12.98
C VAL A 117 0.71 -1.86 13.60
N CYS A 118 -0.21 -2.66 13.05
CA CYS A 118 -0.48 -4.02 13.51
C CYS A 118 -0.18 -5.09 12.45
N GLY A 119 -0.08 -6.35 12.91
CA GLY A 119 -0.10 -7.51 12.05
C GLY A 119 -1.47 -7.72 11.39
N PHE A 120 -1.49 -8.61 10.41
CA PHE A 120 -2.70 -8.96 9.69
C PHE A 120 -2.71 -10.42 9.26
N THR A 121 -3.90 -10.95 8.99
CA THR A 121 -4.13 -12.31 8.49
C THR A 121 -4.57 -12.24 7.03
N TYR A 122 -3.93 -12.99 6.16
CA TYR A 122 -4.47 -13.32 4.84
C TYR A 122 -5.52 -14.43 5.00
N LEU A 123 -6.74 -14.19 4.57
CA LEU A 123 -7.76 -15.21 4.41
C LEU A 123 -7.94 -15.51 2.92
N VAL A 124 -7.47 -16.66 2.47
CA VAL A 124 -7.65 -17.10 1.09
C VAL A 124 -9.11 -17.54 0.90
N GLU A 125 -9.90 -16.74 0.18
CA GLU A 125 -11.36 -16.95 0.08
C GLU A 125 -11.74 -18.32 -0.51
N GLN A 126 -10.95 -18.86 -1.42
CA GLN A 126 -11.21 -20.14 -2.08
C GLN A 126 -10.98 -21.34 -1.16
N THR A 127 -9.92 -21.34 -0.38
CA THR A 127 -9.50 -22.46 0.48
C THR A 127 -9.89 -22.28 1.95
N LYS A 128 -10.25 -21.05 2.33
CA LYS A 128 -10.45 -20.64 3.73
C LYS A 128 -9.21 -20.79 4.61
N GLU A 129 -8.06 -20.91 3.98
CA GLU A 129 -6.77 -20.93 4.66
C GLU A 129 -6.44 -19.54 5.21
N CYS A 130 -5.95 -19.50 6.44
CA CYS A 130 -5.51 -18.29 7.11
C CYS A 130 -3.98 -18.30 7.28
N VAL A 131 -3.33 -17.22 6.86
CA VAL A 131 -1.88 -17.06 7.02
C VAL A 131 -1.60 -15.72 7.68
N ASP A 132 -0.99 -15.74 8.85
CA ASP A 132 -0.66 -14.53 9.59
C ASP A 132 0.63 -13.89 9.07
N ASN A 133 0.58 -12.59 8.87
CA ASN A 133 1.75 -11.73 8.65
C ASN A 133 1.95 -10.85 9.88
N LEU A 134 2.75 -11.35 10.81
CA LEU A 134 2.99 -10.68 12.09
C LEU A 134 4.40 -10.09 12.12
N PRO A 135 4.59 -8.92 12.74
CA PRO A 135 5.93 -8.44 13.06
C PRO A 135 6.59 -9.37 14.10
N GLU A 136 7.90 -9.53 14.02
CA GLU A 136 8.63 -10.46 14.90
C GLU A 136 8.49 -10.13 16.39
N LYS A 137 8.42 -8.86 16.72
CA LYS A 137 8.27 -8.34 18.09
C LYS A 137 7.62 -6.96 18.10
N ALA A 138 7.12 -6.54 19.23
CA ALA A 138 6.69 -5.16 19.45
C ALA A 138 7.85 -4.18 19.26
N PHE A 139 7.51 -2.96 18.82
CA PHE A 139 8.46 -1.85 18.72
C PHE A 139 7.73 -0.55 19.09
N CYS A 140 8.41 0.36 19.80
CA CYS A 140 8.02 1.75 19.93
C CYS A 140 9.27 2.60 19.96
N GLY A 141 9.38 3.57 19.04
CA GLY A 141 10.54 4.44 18.89
C GLY A 141 10.36 5.47 17.79
N GLY A 142 11.41 6.19 17.45
CA GLY A 142 11.43 7.13 16.34
C GLY A 142 11.54 6.46 14.97
N GLY A 143 11.27 7.22 13.90
CA GLY A 143 11.37 6.69 12.53
C GLY A 143 12.79 6.21 12.17
N LYS A 144 13.83 6.89 12.66
CA LYS A 144 15.22 6.48 12.44
C LYS A 144 15.52 5.13 13.09
N GLU A 145 15.14 4.95 14.35
CA GLU A 145 15.30 3.70 15.08
C GLU A 145 14.55 2.55 14.41
N TYR A 146 13.32 2.83 13.93
CA TYR A 146 12.55 1.87 13.14
C TYR A 146 13.29 1.43 11.87
N LEU A 147 13.88 2.38 11.12
CA LEU A 147 14.68 2.05 9.93
C LEU A 147 15.89 1.18 10.28
N GLU A 148 16.55 1.44 11.39
CA GLU A 148 17.76 0.72 11.80
C GLU A 148 17.48 -0.70 12.32
N GLU A 149 16.35 -0.88 13.02
CA GLU A 149 16.07 -2.12 13.74
C GLU A 149 15.07 -3.04 13.04
N ARG A 150 14.14 -2.47 12.25
CA ARG A 150 12.95 -3.19 11.82
C ARG A 150 12.66 -3.13 10.32
N PHE A 151 12.94 -2.00 9.69
CA PHE A 151 12.46 -1.72 8.34
C PHE A 151 12.78 -2.83 7.36
N LEU A 152 14.00 -3.38 7.39
CA LEU A 152 14.42 -4.39 6.40
C LEU A 152 13.55 -5.65 6.47
N SER A 153 13.33 -6.19 7.68
CA SER A 153 12.50 -7.39 7.85
C SER A 153 11.05 -7.13 7.48
N ASP A 154 10.51 -5.98 7.88
CA ASP A 154 9.14 -5.59 7.61
C ASP A 154 8.91 -5.27 6.12
N PHE A 155 9.91 -4.70 5.44
CA PHE A 155 9.92 -4.43 4.01
C PHE A 155 9.94 -5.73 3.17
N GLN A 156 10.81 -6.67 3.51
CA GLN A 156 10.93 -7.97 2.81
C GLN A 156 9.64 -8.81 2.92
N ARG A 157 8.89 -8.62 3.99
CA ARG A 157 7.58 -9.28 4.24
C ARG A 157 6.39 -8.47 3.73
N GLU A 158 6.62 -7.34 3.08
CA GLU A 158 5.59 -6.40 2.63
C GLU A 158 4.65 -5.92 3.77
N PHE A 159 5.09 -6.03 5.02
CA PHE A 159 4.33 -5.72 6.21
C PHE A 159 4.01 -4.22 6.31
N PHE A 160 4.94 -3.36 5.88
CA PHE A 160 4.80 -1.91 6.00
C PHE A 160 4.11 -1.26 4.79
N ASN A 161 3.84 -2.02 3.72
CA ASN A 161 3.28 -1.48 2.49
C ASN A 161 1.84 -0.97 2.64
N PRO A 162 0.87 -1.77 3.17
CA PRO A 162 -0.53 -1.41 3.12
C PRO A 162 -0.88 -0.25 4.06
N PRO A 163 -1.87 0.60 3.73
CA PRO A 163 -2.33 1.66 4.61
C PRO A 163 -3.31 1.16 5.69
N TRP A 164 -3.96 0.02 5.44
CA TRP A 164 -5.09 -0.49 6.24
C TRP A 164 -4.69 -1.22 7.53
N ASN A 165 -3.43 -1.45 7.80
CA ASN A 165 -2.94 -1.95 9.09
C ASN A 165 -2.38 -0.83 10.00
N LYS A 166 -2.76 0.41 9.75
CA LYS A 166 -2.18 1.61 10.36
C LYS A 166 -3.24 2.53 10.95
N LEU A 167 -2.99 2.99 12.17
CA LEU A 167 -3.66 4.13 12.78
C LEU A 167 -2.70 5.32 12.72
N ILE A 168 -3.10 6.41 12.06
CA ILE A 168 -2.24 7.54 11.72
C ILE A 168 -2.83 8.81 12.34
N ARG A 169 -2.02 9.62 13.02
CA ARG A 169 -2.46 10.92 13.52
C ARG A 169 -2.87 11.81 12.36
N ARG A 170 -4.13 12.29 12.38
CA ARG A 170 -4.69 13.08 11.26
C ARG A 170 -3.93 14.37 11.03
N GLU A 171 -3.53 15.06 12.09
CA GLU A 171 -2.77 16.32 12.03
C GLU A 171 -1.45 16.15 11.26
N LEU A 172 -0.75 15.01 11.43
CA LEU A 172 0.46 14.67 10.67
C LEU A 172 0.22 14.71 9.16
N LEU A 173 -0.91 14.16 8.70
CA LEU A 173 -1.25 14.14 7.27
C LEU A 173 -1.57 15.55 6.75
N LEU A 174 -2.33 16.33 7.52
CA LEU A 174 -2.77 17.66 7.11
C LEU A 174 -1.63 18.68 7.11
N GLU A 175 -0.81 18.71 8.16
CA GLU A 175 0.30 19.67 8.30
C GLU A 175 1.42 19.45 7.27
N ASN A 176 1.60 18.21 6.83
CA ASN A 176 2.64 17.87 5.86
C ASN A 176 2.11 17.60 4.45
N ASP A 177 0.82 17.85 4.20
CA ASP A 177 0.14 17.59 2.94
C ASP A 177 0.40 16.16 2.39
N ILE A 178 0.35 15.16 3.29
CA ILE A 178 0.56 13.77 2.91
C ILE A 178 -0.72 13.24 2.25
N ARG A 179 -0.57 12.75 1.01
CA ARG A 179 -1.65 12.24 0.17
C ARG A 179 -1.22 10.98 -0.57
N PHE A 180 -2.20 10.17 -0.93
CA PHE A 180 -1.97 9.10 -1.91
C PHE A 180 -1.76 9.69 -3.29
N GLY A 181 -0.80 9.14 -4.05
CA GLY A 181 -0.59 9.54 -5.45
C GLY A 181 -1.75 9.04 -6.31
N GLU A 182 -2.46 9.94 -6.99
CA GLU A 182 -3.61 9.60 -7.82
C GLU A 182 -3.20 9.17 -9.25
N GLU A 183 -1.93 9.36 -9.61
CA GLU A 183 -1.41 9.01 -10.93
C GLU A 183 -1.15 7.50 -11.11
N PHE A 184 -1.08 6.75 -9.99
CA PHE A 184 -0.72 5.34 -9.99
C PHE A 184 -1.78 4.50 -9.27
N ALA A 185 -2.14 3.37 -9.91
CA ALA A 185 -3.05 2.38 -9.32
C ALA A 185 -2.30 1.29 -8.52
N ILE A 186 -0.99 1.42 -8.40
CA ILE A 186 -0.09 0.47 -7.72
C ILE A 186 1.11 1.22 -7.16
N CYS A 187 1.73 0.68 -6.10
CA CYS A 187 2.84 1.29 -5.36
C CYS A 187 2.49 2.59 -4.61
N GLU A 188 1.28 3.11 -4.73
CA GLU A 188 0.79 4.30 -4.04
C GLU A 188 0.77 4.11 -2.53
N ASP A 189 0.39 2.91 -2.07
CA ASP A 189 0.29 2.54 -0.66
C ASP A 189 1.64 2.61 0.05
N MET A 190 2.67 2.02 -0.54
CA MET A 190 4.01 2.07 0.03
C MET A 190 4.58 3.49 -0.01
N ALA A 191 4.37 4.23 -1.11
CA ALA A 191 4.81 5.60 -1.20
C ALA A 191 4.15 6.50 -0.15
N PHE A 192 2.86 6.30 0.12
CA PHE A 192 2.13 6.96 1.20
C PHE A 192 2.70 6.58 2.56
N SER A 193 2.88 5.27 2.83
CA SER A 193 3.42 4.77 4.10
C SER A 193 4.83 5.33 4.40
N MET A 194 5.67 5.48 3.37
CA MET A 194 7.00 6.08 3.52
C MET A 194 6.94 7.58 3.85
N GLN A 195 5.98 8.33 3.28
CA GLN A 195 5.77 9.74 3.63
C GLN A 195 5.30 9.88 5.09
N VAL A 196 4.39 9.00 5.54
CA VAL A 196 3.94 8.97 6.94
C VAL A 196 5.11 8.68 7.86
N LEU A 197 5.94 7.67 7.57
CA LEU A 197 7.11 7.33 8.37
C LEU A 197 8.12 8.50 8.44
N GLU A 198 8.39 9.15 7.31
CA GLU A 198 9.33 10.28 7.24
C GLU A 198 8.97 11.42 8.20
N LYS A 199 7.68 11.68 8.36
CA LYS A 199 7.17 12.81 9.16
C LYS A 199 6.78 12.41 10.58
N SER A 200 6.65 11.12 10.88
CA SER A 200 6.25 10.64 12.21
C SER A 200 7.33 10.90 13.24
N LYS A 201 6.96 11.49 14.38
CA LYS A 201 7.81 11.65 15.56
C LYS A 201 7.99 10.32 16.30
N GLY A 202 7.01 9.43 16.21
CA GLY A 202 7.04 8.12 16.83
C GLY A 202 6.19 7.10 16.09
N ILE A 203 6.66 5.86 16.08
CA ILE A 203 5.97 4.69 15.53
C ILE A 203 5.88 3.59 16.59
N CYS A 204 4.72 2.95 16.73
CA CYS A 204 4.52 1.74 17.50
C CYS A 204 4.10 0.59 16.58
N VAL A 205 4.74 -0.56 16.72
CA VAL A 205 4.39 -1.81 16.03
C VAL A 205 3.82 -2.79 17.05
N VAL A 206 2.61 -3.29 16.77
CA VAL A 206 1.87 -4.24 17.61
C VAL A 206 1.99 -5.64 17.00
N PRO A 207 2.53 -6.65 17.71
CA PRO A 207 2.75 -7.99 17.16
C PRO A 207 1.49 -8.87 17.23
N GLU A 208 0.34 -8.30 16.93
CA GLU A 208 -0.96 -8.97 16.92
C GLU A 208 -1.61 -8.83 15.55
N SER A 209 -2.28 -9.89 15.09
CA SER A 209 -3.12 -9.82 13.90
C SER A 209 -4.43 -9.13 14.25
N LEU A 210 -4.60 -7.90 13.77
CA LEU A 210 -5.77 -7.08 14.06
C LEU A 210 -6.59 -6.75 12.81
N TYR A 211 -6.14 -7.16 11.62
CA TYR A 211 -6.79 -6.94 10.34
C TYR A 211 -6.86 -8.25 9.55
N CYS A 212 -7.99 -8.52 8.87
CA CYS A 212 -8.17 -9.68 8.03
C CYS A 212 -8.31 -9.25 6.57
N TYR A 213 -7.26 -9.51 5.79
CA TYR A 213 -7.21 -9.28 4.36
C TYR A 213 -7.82 -10.47 3.62
N HIS A 214 -8.93 -10.23 2.90
CA HIS A 214 -9.66 -11.25 2.16
C HIS A 214 -9.07 -11.42 0.76
N TYR A 215 -8.11 -12.33 0.60
CA TYR A 215 -7.39 -12.54 -0.65
C TYR A 215 -8.23 -13.32 -1.66
N LYS A 216 -8.46 -12.73 -2.83
CA LYS A 216 -9.10 -13.33 -4.00
C LYS A 216 -8.11 -13.32 -5.18
N GLU A 217 -7.64 -14.48 -5.62
CA GLU A 217 -6.60 -14.59 -6.65
C GLU A 217 -7.01 -13.93 -7.99
N ALA A 218 -8.27 -14.10 -8.41
CA ALA A 218 -8.78 -13.60 -9.69
C ALA A 218 -8.95 -12.07 -9.74
N GLU A 219 -9.12 -11.40 -8.59
CA GLU A 219 -9.40 -9.97 -8.49
C GLU A 219 -8.17 -9.14 -8.16
N ASN A 220 -7.02 -9.78 -7.88
CA ASN A 220 -5.81 -9.09 -7.45
C ASN A 220 -5.25 -8.16 -8.53
N LEU A 221 -5.26 -6.85 -8.26
CA LEU A 221 -4.74 -5.80 -9.14
C LEU A 221 -3.27 -6.01 -9.51
N VAL A 222 -2.46 -6.58 -8.62
CA VAL A 222 -1.04 -6.86 -8.85
C VAL A 222 -0.83 -7.82 -10.02
N ASN A 223 -1.82 -8.70 -10.30
CA ASN A 223 -1.74 -9.66 -11.39
C ASN A 223 -2.07 -9.04 -12.75
N ARG A 224 -2.73 -7.89 -12.79
CA ARG A 224 -3.08 -7.21 -14.05
C ARG A 224 -1.87 -6.52 -14.66
N PHE A 225 -1.92 -6.29 -15.97
CA PHE A 225 -0.94 -5.45 -16.65
C PHE A 225 -1.30 -3.97 -16.46
N HIS A 226 -0.34 -3.17 -16.02
CA HIS A 226 -0.49 -1.72 -15.85
C HIS A 226 0.54 -1.00 -16.73
N GLU A 227 0.10 -0.13 -17.64
CA GLU A 227 1.00 0.56 -18.59
C GLU A 227 2.07 1.42 -17.90
N ASN A 228 1.72 2.08 -16.79
CA ASN A 228 2.58 2.99 -16.02
C ASN A 228 3.27 2.33 -14.82
N TYR A 229 3.40 0.98 -14.81
CA TYR A 229 4.01 0.26 -13.68
C TYR A 229 5.45 0.70 -13.40
N TYR A 230 6.22 0.97 -14.45
CA TYR A 230 7.61 1.38 -14.27
C TYR A 230 7.72 2.76 -13.63
N GLU A 231 6.87 3.69 -14.01
CA GLU A 231 6.75 5.03 -13.43
C GLU A 231 6.33 4.95 -11.95
N ALA A 232 5.39 4.06 -11.62
CA ALA A 232 4.98 3.79 -10.24
C ALA A 232 6.14 3.23 -9.40
N LEU A 233 6.97 2.34 -9.96
CA LEU A 233 8.17 1.85 -9.29
C LEU A 233 9.21 2.95 -9.04
N LEU A 234 9.38 3.89 -9.99
CA LEU A 234 10.26 5.05 -9.82
C LEU A 234 9.74 5.96 -8.71
N TYR A 235 8.45 6.26 -8.71
CA TYR A 235 7.79 7.07 -7.68
C TYR A 235 7.97 6.45 -6.28
N PHE A 236 7.67 5.16 -6.12
CA PHE A 236 7.89 4.43 -4.89
C PHE A 236 9.35 4.52 -4.42
N ARG A 237 10.31 4.22 -5.30
CA ARG A 237 11.74 4.26 -4.96
C ARG A 237 12.18 5.64 -4.52
N ASP A 238 11.77 6.68 -5.24
CA ASP A 238 12.21 8.04 -4.98
C ASP A 238 11.61 8.57 -3.66
N ARG A 239 10.36 8.20 -3.32
CA ARG A 239 9.75 8.50 -2.02
C ARG A 239 10.45 7.76 -0.88
N THR A 240 10.78 6.48 -1.07
CA THR A 240 11.53 5.71 -0.08
C THR A 240 12.92 6.31 0.15
N TRP A 241 13.62 6.69 -0.91
CA TRP A 241 14.93 7.34 -0.80
C TRP A 241 14.85 8.71 -0.14
N GLN A 242 13.79 9.47 -0.36
CA GLN A 242 13.57 10.73 0.35
C GLN A 242 13.43 10.50 1.85
N CYS A 243 12.58 9.55 2.27
CA CYS A 243 12.45 9.15 3.67
C CYS A 243 13.80 8.72 4.26
N PHE A 244 14.57 7.90 3.55
CA PHE A 244 15.90 7.46 3.99
C PHE A 244 16.88 8.60 4.18
N ARG A 245 16.90 9.58 3.27
CA ARG A 245 17.74 10.79 3.43
C ARG A 245 17.33 11.60 4.65
N THR A 246 16.04 11.84 4.83
CA THR A 246 15.51 12.62 5.96
C THR A 246 15.84 11.96 7.30
N LEU A 247 15.67 10.65 7.39
CA LEU A 247 15.90 9.88 8.61
C LEU A 247 17.35 9.38 8.76
N GLN A 248 18.25 9.71 7.81
CA GLN A 248 19.66 9.31 7.81
C GLN A 248 19.86 7.79 7.84
N ALA A 249 19.11 7.08 6.99
CA ALA A 249 19.18 5.62 6.89
C ALA A 249 20.57 5.13 6.47
N LYS A 250 20.92 3.90 6.89
CA LYS A 250 22.15 3.22 6.49
C LYS A 250 22.14 2.87 4.99
N GLN A 251 23.33 2.84 4.38
CA GLN A 251 23.49 2.59 2.94
C GLN A 251 22.94 1.21 2.50
N GLU A 252 22.96 0.23 3.39
CA GLU A 252 22.45 -1.12 3.13
C GLU A 252 20.97 -1.11 2.78
N LEU A 253 20.16 -0.21 3.39
CA LEU A 253 18.73 -0.11 3.10
C LEU A 253 18.47 0.39 1.67
N TYR A 254 19.31 1.31 1.16
CA TYR A 254 19.21 1.75 -0.24
C TYR A 254 19.50 0.61 -1.21
N ALA A 255 20.46 -0.26 -0.89
CA ALA A 255 20.79 -1.42 -1.71
C ALA A 255 19.62 -2.42 -1.79
N GLU A 256 18.93 -2.65 -0.68
CA GLU A 256 17.75 -3.54 -0.64
C GLU A 256 16.57 -2.98 -1.44
N VAL A 257 16.28 -1.69 -1.30
CA VAL A 257 15.24 -1.03 -2.11
C VAL A 257 15.60 -1.07 -3.60
N ASN A 258 16.87 -0.84 -3.94
CA ASN A 258 17.37 -1.00 -5.32
C ASN A 258 17.21 -2.43 -5.83
N ALA A 259 17.48 -3.44 -5.00
CA ALA A 259 17.31 -4.84 -5.38
C ALA A 259 15.82 -5.17 -5.66
N CYS A 260 14.91 -4.67 -4.83
CA CYS A 260 13.47 -4.78 -5.05
C CYS A 260 13.05 -4.08 -6.36
N PHE A 261 13.49 -2.83 -6.56
CA PHE A 261 13.22 -2.06 -7.77
C PHE A 261 13.69 -2.77 -9.04
N VAL A 262 14.92 -3.31 -9.04
CA VAL A 262 15.46 -4.11 -10.16
C VAL A 262 14.61 -5.36 -10.38
N GLY A 263 14.31 -6.11 -9.33
CA GLY A 263 13.51 -7.33 -9.41
C GLY A 263 12.13 -7.09 -10.03
N LYS A 264 11.42 -6.08 -9.55
CA LYS A 264 10.09 -5.67 -10.05
C LYS A 264 10.18 -5.11 -11.49
N SER A 265 11.24 -4.37 -11.84
CA SER A 265 11.46 -3.88 -13.21
C SER A 265 11.70 -5.02 -14.21
N LEU A 266 12.51 -6.03 -13.83
CA LEU A 266 12.72 -7.22 -14.66
C LEU A 266 11.41 -8.03 -14.85
N MET A 267 10.62 -8.16 -13.80
CA MET A 267 9.31 -8.80 -13.87
C MET A 267 8.37 -8.03 -14.80
N TYR A 268 8.35 -6.71 -14.73
CA TYR A 268 7.52 -5.87 -15.60
C TYR A 268 7.94 -5.97 -17.06
N LEU A 269 9.24 -5.95 -17.36
CA LEU A 269 9.72 -6.21 -18.71
C LEU A 269 9.23 -7.55 -19.27
N HIS A 270 9.18 -8.59 -18.44
CA HIS A 270 8.61 -9.88 -18.83
C HIS A 270 7.09 -9.78 -19.08
N LYS A 271 6.34 -9.08 -18.21
CA LYS A 271 4.89 -8.84 -18.39
C LYS A 271 4.59 -8.07 -19.68
N ILE A 272 5.42 -7.09 -20.07
CA ILE A 272 5.26 -6.36 -21.34
C ILE A 272 5.23 -7.34 -22.52
N TYR A 273 6.09 -8.34 -22.53
CA TYR A 273 6.14 -9.31 -23.62
C TYR A 273 4.99 -10.31 -23.59
N ARG A 274 4.51 -10.69 -22.41
CA ARG A 274 3.50 -11.73 -22.24
C ARG A 274 2.07 -11.19 -22.22
N ASP A 275 1.84 -10.11 -21.47
CA ASP A 275 0.50 -9.73 -21.00
C ASP A 275 0.01 -8.37 -21.54
N SER A 276 0.87 -7.55 -22.19
CA SER A 276 0.52 -6.19 -22.59
C SER A 276 -0.44 -6.08 -23.78
N GLY A 277 -0.48 -7.10 -24.63
CA GLY A 277 -1.16 -6.98 -25.93
C GLY A 277 -0.46 -6.03 -26.93
N TYR A 278 0.72 -5.49 -26.60
CA TYR A 278 1.43 -4.56 -27.48
C TYR A 278 1.98 -5.24 -28.73
N GLU A 279 2.06 -4.48 -29.82
CA GLU A 279 2.80 -4.91 -31.00
C GLU A 279 4.30 -5.02 -30.70
N GLU A 280 5.00 -5.87 -31.46
CA GLU A 280 6.42 -6.20 -31.26
C GLU A 280 7.34 -4.97 -31.30
N THR A 281 7.03 -4.00 -32.14
CA THR A 281 7.75 -2.72 -32.24
C THR A 281 7.63 -1.91 -30.94
N ARG A 282 6.44 -1.87 -30.33
CA ARG A 282 6.17 -1.19 -29.06
C ARG A 282 6.85 -1.93 -27.89
N LYS A 283 6.77 -3.26 -27.84
CA LYS A 283 7.48 -4.08 -26.83
C LYS A 283 8.99 -3.78 -26.83
N TYR A 284 9.59 -3.74 -28.02
CA TYR A 284 11.01 -3.43 -28.15
C TYR A 284 11.34 -1.97 -27.75
N ALA A 285 10.48 -1.02 -28.08
CA ALA A 285 10.64 0.36 -27.67
C ALA A 285 10.60 0.50 -26.13
N GLU A 286 9.65 -0.15 -25.47
CA GLU A 286 9.55 -0.19 -24.01
C GLU A 286 10.76 -0.87 -23.35
N LEU A 287 11.23 -1.98 -23.89
CA LEU A 287 12.45 -2.64 -23.43
C LEU A 287 13.65 -1.68 -23.46
N LYS A 288 13.79 -0.91 -24.52
CA LYS A 288 14.88 0.09 -24.64
C LYS A 288 14.70 1.27 -23.70
N ARG A 289 13.46 1.78 -23.57
CA ARG A 289 13.12 2.89 -22.68
C ARG A 289 13.42 2.53 -21.22
N ILE A 290 12.87 1.42 -20.76
CA ILE A 290 13.02 0.98 -19.36
C ILE A 290 14.44 0.47 -19.12
N GLY A 291 14.92 -0.45 -19.94
CA GLY A 291 16.23 -1.08 -19.80
C GLY A 291 17.39 -0.10 -19.95
N GLY A 292 17.22 0.98 -20.74
CA GLY A 292 18.21 2.03 -20.92
C GLY A 292 18.10 3.20 -19.95
N SER A 293 17.08 3.24 -19.10
CA SER A 293 16.85 4.34 -18.16
C SER A 293 17.97 4.47 -17.14
N LEU A 294 18.35 5.70 -16.82
CA LEU A 294 19.43 5.95 -15.85
C LEU A 294 19.16 5.36 -14.47
N PRO A 295 17.94 5.45 -13.91
CA PRO A 295 17.62 4.84 -12.63
C PRO A 295 17.86 3.33 -12.58
N LEU A 296 17.39 2.60 -13.59
CA LEU A 296 17.57 1.14 -13.64
C LEU A 296 19.03 0.77 -13.90
N GLN A 297 19.73 1.48 -14.78
CA GLN A 297 21.14 1.25 -15.06
C GLN A 297 22.02 1.44 -13.81
N ASN A 298 21.76 2.47 -12.99
CA ASN A 298 22.47 2.68 -11.74
C ASN A 298 22.17 1.58 -10.73
N ALA A 299 20.91 1.20 -10.54
CA ALA A 299 20.51 0.12 -9.65
C ALA A 299 21.10 -1.25 -10.07
N LEU A 300 21.17 -1.54 -11.37
CA LEU A 300 21.76 -2.78 -11.91
C LEU A 300 23.25 -2.91 -11.61
N ARG A 301 24.01 -1.81 -11.51
CA ARG A 301 25.45 -1.87 -11.18
C ARG A 301 25.71 -2.43 -9.79
N GLU A 302 24.83 -2.10 -8.83
CA GLU A 302 24.92 -2.53 -7.44
C GLU A 302 24.21 -3.87 -7.18
N TYR A 303 23.30 -4.25 -8.09
CA TYR A 303 22.44 -5.43 -7.92
C TYR A 303 23.23 -6.75 -8.00
N ARG A 304 23.23 -7.52 -6.91
CA ARG A 304 23.83 -8.85 -6.85
C ARG A 304 22.87 -9.90 -7.39
N ALA A 305 22.99 -10.21 -8.67
CA ALA A 305 22.13 -11.16 -9.35
C ALA A 305 22.75 -12.58 -9.38
N THR A 306 21.89 -13.60 -9.28
CA THR A 306 22.26 -15.02 -9.42
C THR A 306 21.46 -15.68 -10.53
N GLY A 307 21.94 -16.82 -11.06
CA GLY A 307 21.22 -17.61 -12.05
C GLY A 307 20.80 -16.81 -13.30
N LYS A 308 19.56 -17.01 -13.73
CA LYS A 308 19.01 -16.34 -14.94
C LYS A 308 18.99 -14.81 -14.83
N ARG A 309 18.82 -14.27 -13.61
CA ARG A 309 18.84 -12.82 -13.39
C ARG A 309 20.20 -12.19 -13.66
N ARG A 310 21.30 -12.96 -13.47
CA ARG A 310 22.66 -12.50 -13.80
C ARG A 310 22.80 -12.24 -15.29
N LEU A 311 22.32 -13.15 -16.13
CA LEU A 311 22.36 -12.97 -17.59
C LEU A 311 21.55 -11.74 -18.00
N LEU A 312 20.32 -11.58 -17.49
CA LEU A 312 19.48 -10.42 -17.80
C LEU A 312 20.15 -9.11 -17.37
N ARG A 313 20.76 -9.09 -16.18
CA ARG A 313 21.53 -7.95 -15.68
C ARG A 313 22.66 -7.57 -16.64
N GLU A 314 23.49 -8.53 -17.04
CA GLU A 314 24.63 -8.26 -17.95
C GLU A 314 24.15 -7.76 -19.31
N LEU A 315 23.11 -8.36 -19.88
CA LEU A 315 22.55 -7.91 -21.15
C LEU A 315 21.98 -6.50 -21.08
N LEU A 316 21.33 -6.11 -19.96
CA LEU A 316 20.83 -4.76 -19.74
C LEU A 316 21.96 -3.75 -19.54
N LEU A 317 22.96 -4.06 -18.71
CA LEU A 317 24.13 -3.19 -18.47
C LEU A 317 24.90 -2.89 -19.77
N HIS A 318 25.05 -3.90 -20.60
CA HIS A 318 25.73 -3.76 -21.91
C HIS A 318 24.77 -3.33 -23.04
N LYS A 319 23.52 -2.97 -22.73
CA LYS A 319 22.50 -2.51 -23.69
C LYS A 319 22.29 -3.47 -24.88
N LYS A 320 22.41 -4.78 -24.62
CA LYS A 320 22.23 -5.83 -25.65
C LYS A 320 20.73 -6.10 -25.90
N PHE A 321 19.96 -5.04 -26.21
CA PHE A 321 18.50 -5.08 -26.30
C PHE A 321 17.97 -6.05 -27.36
N ARG A 322 18.66 -6.26 -28.47
CA ARG A 322 18.26 -7.25 -29.52
C ARG A 322 18.29 -8.67 -28.96
N LEU A 323 19.32 -9.02 -28.17
CA LEU A 323 19.40 -10.33 -27.52
C LEU A 323 18.33 -10.51 -26.45
N LEU A 324 18.06 -9.47 -25.66
CA LEU A 324 16.98 -9.49 -24.69
C LEU A 324 15.60 -9.64 -25.35
N ASP A 325 15.34 -8.93 -26.42
CA ASP A 325 14.11 -9.03 -27.20
C ASP A 325 13.89 -10.47 -27.67
N SER A 326 14.92 -11.08 -28.28
CA SER A 326 14.85 -12.49 -28.66
C SER A 326 14.58 -13.42 -27.48
N LEU A 327 15.23 -13.22 -26.33
CA LEU A 327 15.01 -14.04 -25.14
C LEU A 327 13.60 -13.93 -24.57
N TYR A 328 12.97 -12.74 -24.62
CA TYR A 328 11.61 -12.54 -24.16
C TYR A 328 10.54 -13.08 -25.11
N ARG A 329 10.81 -13.11 -26.42
CA ARG A 329 9.93 -13.71 -27.44
C ARG A 329 9.90 -15.24 -27.41
N TRP A 330 10.99 -15.88 -26.99
CA TRP A 330 11.12 -17.34 -26.93
C TRP A 330 10.55 -17.99 -25.67
N ARG A 331 9.94 -17.21 -24.78
CA ARG A 331 9.30 -17.64 -23.54
C ARG A 331 7.83 -17.29 -23.51
#